data_0e5504303c11a694799282b7f6864ea5
#
_entry.id   0e5504303c11a694799282b7f6864ea5
#
_cell.length_a   1.000
_cell.length_b   1.000
_cell.length_c   1.000
_cell.angle_alpha   90.00
_cell.angle_beta   90.00
_cell.angle_gamma   90.00
#
_symmetry.space_group_name_H-M   'P 1'
#
loop_
_entity.id
_entity.type
_entity.pdbx_description
1 polymer ?
#
loop_
_entity_poly.entity_id
_entity_poly.type
_entity_poly.pdbx_seq_one_letter_code
_entity_poly.pdbx_strand_id
1 'polypeptide(L)'
;PASFRHMHGFGSHTYSFYDAENRRTWVKFHLRTMQGIRNLTDAEAEAVIAKDRESHQRDLFEAIERGDFPRWLFQIQTMTEEEARIYRINPFDLTKVWPHGDFPLQDVGILELNRNPENFYAEVEQAAFNPLNIVDGIGFSPDKMLQGRLFSYGDAQRYRLGVNLDQIPVNRPRVAVHSYHRDGAMRVDGNFGATVSYTPNSYGVWSDSPELKEPPLPLHGPVDNYDERAYDCLLY
;
A
#
# COMPACT_ATOMS: atom_id res chain seq x y z
N PRO A 1 -22.02 2.74 5.78
CA PRO A 1 -22.01 1.31 6.08
C PRO A 1 -22.38 1.05 7.54
N ALA A 2 -22.87 -0.16 7.83
CA ALA A 2 -23.25 -0.56 9.19
C ALA A 2 -22.02 -0.88 10.06
N SER A 3 -20.93 -1.37 9.46
CA SER A 3 -19.63 -1.59 10.10
C SER A 3 -18.52 -1.76 9.07
N PHE A 4 -17.26 -1.83 9.51
CA PHE A 4 -16.12 -2.12 8.65
C PHE A 4 -16.25 -3.46 7.91
N ARG A 5 -16.86 -4.46 8.53
CA ARG A 5 -17.05 -5.78 7.91
C ARG A 5 -17.97 -5.77 6.69
N HIS A 6 -18.81 -4.75 6.58
CA HIS A 6 -19.79 -4.56 5.50
C HIS A 6 -19.34 -3.54 4.45
N MET A 7 -18.05 -3.32 4.30
CA MET A 7 -17.45 -2.41 3.33
C MET A 7 -16.51 -3.16 2.40
N HIS A 8 -16.49 -2.75 1.14
CA HIS A 8 -15.40 -3.09 0.24
C HIS A 8 -14.16 -2.23 0.52
N GLY A 9 -12.97 -2.76 0.22
CA GLY A 9 -11.74 -2.00 0.13
C GLY A 9 -11.28 -1.90 -1.31
N PHE A 10 -10.79 -0.74 -1.70
CA PHE A 10 -10.29 -0.49 -3.05
C PHE A 10 -8.92 0.16 -2.98
N GLY A 11 -7.95 -0.45 -3.68
CA GLY A 11 -6.68 0.19 -3.97
C GLY A 11 -6.88 1.17 -5.12
N SER A 12 -6.95 2.48 -4.82
CA SER A 12 -7.16 3.50 -5.85
C SER A 12 -5.96 3.69 -6.77
N HIS A 13 -4.75 3.53 -6.23
CA HIS A 13 -3.52 3.64 -7.01
C HIS A 13 -3.28 2.44 -7.91
N THR A 14 -2.69 2.70 -9.05
CA THR A 14 -2.09 1.65 -9.89
C THR A 14 -0.69 1.35 -9.39
N TYR A 15 -0.42 0.08 -9.16
CA TYR A 15 0.92 -0.47 -8.94
C TYR A 15 1.35 -1.28 -10.17
N SER A 16 2.50 -1.91 -10.11
CA SER A 16 2.92 -2.85 -11.13
C SER A 16 3.35 -4.18 -10.51
N PHE A 17 3.20 -5.24 -11.29
CA PHE A 17 3.94 -6.48 -11.12
C PHE A 17 5.07 -6.51 -12.13
N TYR A 18 6.18 -7.12 -11.78
CA TYR A 18 7.26 -7.44 -12.72
C TYR A 18 7.76 -8.86 -12.45
N ASP A 19 8.04 -9.56 -13.52
CA ASP A 19 8.49 -10.96 -13.47
C ASP A 19 10.02 -11.08 -13.47
N ALA A 20 10.52 -12.31 -13.49
CA ALA A 20 11.95 -12.60 -13.51
C ALA A 20 12.67 -12.07 -14.78
N GLU A 21 11.93 -11.89 -15.86
CA GLU A 21 12.41 -11.28 -17.11
C GLU A 21 12.24 -9.76 -17.14
N ASN A 22 11.88 -9.15 -16.01
CA ASN A 22 11.59 -7.71 -15.86
C ASN A 22 10.46 -7.18 -16.78
N ARG A 23 9.49 -8.02 -17.13
CA ARG A 23 8.30 -7.59 -17.85
C ARG A 23 7.28 -7.06 -16.87
N ARG A 24 6.78 -5.85 -17.11
CA ARG A 24 5.84 -5.16 -16.24
C ARG A 24 4.40 -5.38 -16.67
N THR A 25 3.53 -5.53 -15.67
CA THR A 25 2.08 -5.51 -15.81
C THR A 25 1.50 -4.57 -14.76
N TRP A 26 0.67 -3.63 -15.16
CA TRP A 26 -0.02 -2.73 -14.25
C TRP A 26 -1.11 -3.47 -13.50
N VAL A 27 -1.33 -3.10 -12.23
CA VAL A 27 -2.28 -3.79 -11.37
C VAL A 27 -3.05 -2.82 -10.47
N LYS A 28 -4.34 -3.10 -10.26
CA LYS A 28 -5.16 -2.51 -9.21
C LYS A 28 -5.70 -3.60 -8.30
N PHE A 29 -5.77 -3.30 -7.00
CA PHE A 29 -6.17 -4.23 -5.94
C PHE A 29 -7.59 -3.96 -5.46
N HIS A 30 -8.35 -5.02 -5.21
CA HIS A 30 -9.72 -4.96 -4.72
C HIS A 30 -9.92 -5.95 -3.58
N LEU A 31 -10.66 -5.52 -2.55
CA LEU A 31 -11.06 -6.35 -1.41
C LEU A 31 -12.57 -6.30 -1.30
N ARG A 32 -13.25 -7.36 -1.73
CA ARG A 32 -14.71 -7.43 -1.73
C ARG A 32 -15.22 -8.14 -0.49
N THR A 33 -15.94 -7.42 0.37
CA THR A 33 -16.49 -8.04 1.59
C THR A 33 -17.35 -9.24 1.26
N MET A 34 -17.13 -10.34 2.00
CA MET A 34 -17.91 -11.58 1.88
C MET A 34 -19.09 -11.60 2.86
N GLN A 35 -19.19 -10.63 3.77
CA GLN A 35 -20.29 -10.45 4.72
C GLN A 35 -21.50 -9.73 4.10
N GLY A 36 -21.39 -9.33 2.83
CA GLY A 36 -22.38 -8.51 2.14
C GLY A 36 -22.32 -7.03 2.53
N ILE A 37 -22.87 -6.20 1.66
CA ILE A 37 -22.98 -4.75 1.91
C ILE A 37 -24.20 -4.51 2.80
N ARG A 38 -24.01 -3.72 3.85
CA ARG A 38 -25.05 -3.28 4.74
C ARG A 38 -24.85 -1.80 5.09
N ASN A 39 -25.88 -1.02 4.90
CA ASN A 39 -25.88 0.40 5.24
C ASN A 39 -26.89 0.69 6.34
N LEU A 40 -26.64 1.75 7.09
CA LEU A 40 -27.61 2.34 8.01
C LEU A 40 -28.39 3.44 7.26
N THR A 41 -29.61 3.68 7.69
CA THR A 41 -30.34 4.90 7.37
C THR A 41 -29.73 6.09 8.12
N ASP A 42 -30.05 7.31 7.73
CA ASP A 42 -29.55 8.52 8.40
C ASP A 42 -29.94 8.55 9.89
N ALA A 43 -31.20 8.23 10.21
CA ALA A 43 -31.68 8.18 11.58
C ALA A 43 -30.98 7.12 12.42
N GLU A 44 -30.72 5.92 11.88
CA GLU A 44 -29.94 4.88 12.55
C GLU A 44 -28.49 5.32 12.77
N ALA A 45 -27.89 5.99 11.78
CA ALA A 45 -26.53 6.49 11.89
C ALA A 45 -26.40 7.56 12.98
N GLU A 46 -27.33 8.50 13.05
CA GLU A 46 -27.39 9.52 14.11
C GLU A 46 -27.51 8.88 15.51
N ALA A 47 -28.39 7.90 15.64
CA ALA A 47 -28.61 7.20 16.92
C ALA A 47 -27.36 6.42 17.36
N VAL A 48 -26.66 5.80 16.42
CA VAL A 48 -25.41 5.06 16.69
C VAL A 48 -24.30 6.04 17.07
N ILE A 49 -24.11 7.12 16.34
CA ILE A 49 -23.07 8.14 16.63
C ILE A 49 -23.30 8.78 18.00
N ALA A 50 -24.56 9.08 18.34
CA ALA A 50 -24.89 9.66 19.64
C ALA A 50 -24.53 8.75 20.81
N LYS A 51 -24.61 7.44 20.61
CA LYS A 51 -24.38 6.44 21.65
C LYS A 51 -22.94 5.90 21.66
N ASP A 52 -22.37 5.61 20.51
CA ASP A 52 -21.06 4.99 20.38
C ASP A 52 -20.39 5.39 19.04
N ARG A 53 -19.46 6.34 19.11
CA ARG A 53 -18.69 6.81 17.96
C ARG A 53 -17.72 5.75 17.42
N GLU A 54 -17.32 4.81 18.25
CA GLU A 54 -16.38 3.74 17.95
C GLU A 54 -17.09 2.44 17.56
N SER A 55 -18.37 2.52 17.19
CA SER A 55 -19.22 1.36 16.88
C SER A 55 -18.62 0.43 15.82
N HIS A 56 -17.95 0.98 14.80
CA HIS A 56 -17.33 0.20 13.73
C HIS A 56 -16.11 -0.59 14.24
N GLN A 57 -15.29 0.04 15.07
CA GLN A 57 -14.14 -0.61 15.71
C GLN A 57 -14.60 -1.68 16.70
N ARG A 58 -15.62 -1.37 17.51
CA ARG A 58 -16.21 -2.32 18.45
C ARG A 58 -16.77 -3.54 17.75
N ASP A 59 -17.58 -3.35 16.70
CA ASP A 59 -18.15 -4.44 15.91
C ASP A 59 -17.08 -5.38 15.33
N LEU A 60 -16.00 -4.79 14.78
CA LEU A 60 -14.89 -5.57 14.22
C LEU A 60 -14.16 -6.37 15.31
N PHE A 61 -13.80 -5.71 16.41
CA PHE A 61 -13.10 -6.34 17.54
C PHE A 61 -13.91 -7.49 18.12
N GLU A 62 -15.18 -7.24 18.46
CA GLU A 62 -16.07 -8.23 19.05
C GLU A 62 -16.40 -9.38 18.09
N ALA A 63 -16.47 -9.13 16.79
CA ALA A 63 -16.67 -10.19 15.81
C ALA A 63 -15.49 -11.17 15.80
N ILE A 64 -14.27 -10.67 15.85
CA ILE A 64 -13.07 -11.50 15.92
C ILE A 64 -13.02 -12.28 17.24
N GLU A 65 -13.33 -11.63 18.38
CA GLU A 65 -13.38 -12.31 19.70
C GLU A 65 -14.40 -13.46 19.76
N ARG A 66 -15.52 -13.31 19.06
CA ARG A 66 -16.54 -14.37 18.98
C ARG A 66 -16.19 -15.49 17.99
N GLY A 67 -15.10 -15.36 17.22
CA GLY A 67 -14.77 -16.29 16.14
C GLY A 67 -15.56 -16.07 14.85
N ASP A 68 -16.32 -14.98 14.74
CA ASP A 68 -17.01 -14.56 13.51
C ASP A 68 -16.03 -13.76 12.64
N PHE A 69 -15.05 -14.46 12.06
CA PHE A 69 -13.94 -13.86 11.36
C PHE A 69 -14.38 -13.20 10.06
N PRO A 70 -14.23 -11.88 9.93
CA PRO A 70 -14.59 -11.18 8.69
C PRO A 70 -13.61 -11.49 7.58
N ARG A 71 -14.16 -11.64 6.36
CA ARG A 71 -13.43 -12.06 5.18
C ARG A 71 -13.65 -11.11 4.00
N TRP A 72 -12.63 -10.95 3.20
CA TRP A 72 -12.71 -10.23 1.92
C TRP A 72 -12.10 -11.07 0.82
N LEU A 73 -12.83 -11.20 -0.27
CA LEU A 73 -12.28 -11.75 -1.51
C LEU A 73 -11.27 -10.76 -2.06
N PHE A 74 -10.01 -11.18 -2.15
CA PHE A 74 -8.94 -10.39 -2.72
C PHE A 74 -8.88 -10.64 -4.22
N GLN A 75 -9.03 -9.58 -4.99
CA GLN A 75 -9.08 -9.60 -6.44
C GLN A 75 -8.13 -8.56 -7.01
N ILE A 76 -7.70 -8.77 -8.24
CA ILE A 76 -6.89 -7.83 -9.00
C ILE A 76 -7.51 -7.56 -10.37
N GLN A 77 -7.18 -6.39 -10.92
CA GLN A 77 -7.30 -6.09 -12.34
C GLN A 77 -5.88 -5.90 -12.88
N THR A 78 -5.61 -6.40 -14.06
CA THR A 78 -4.31 -6.28 -14.72
C THR A 78 -4.44 -5.59 -16.06
N MET A 79 -3.39 -4.86 -16.47
CA MET A 79 -3.29 -4.14 -17.73
C MET A 79 -1.84 -4.21 -18.20
N THR A 80 -1.61 -4.57 -19.43
CA THR A 80 -0.27 -4.56 -20.02
C THR A 80 0.23 -3.13 -20.25
N GLU A 81 1.54 -2.96 -20.44
CA GLU A 81 2.11 -1.65 -20.79
C GLU A 81 1.60 -1.14 -22.13
N GLU A 82 1.38 -2.04 -23.08
CA GLU A 82 0.85 -1.69 -24.41
C GLU A 82 -0.60 -1.20 -24.33
N GLU A 83 -1.44 -1.91 -23.59
CA GLU A 83 -2.82 -1.49 -23.35
C GLU A 83 -2.85 -0.12 -22.65
N ALA A 84 -2.00 0.09 -21.65
CA ALA A 84 -1.95 1.34 -20.91
C ALA A 84 -1.61 2.55 -21.79
N ARG A 85 -0.75 2.36 -22.81
CA ARG A 85 -0.38 3.45 -23.75
C ARG A 85 -1.52 3.93 -24.62
N ILE A 86 -2.42 3.04 -25.00
CA ILE A 86 -3.49 3.32 -25.96
C ILE A 86 -4.88 3.41 -25.34
N TYR A 87 -4.98 3.10 -24.04
CA TYR A 87 -6.27 3.10 -23.37
C TYR A 87 -6.87 4.51 -23.30
N ARG A 88 -8.17 4.61 -23.55
CA ARG A 88 -8.92 5.88 -23.61
C ARG A 88 -8.96 6.70 -22.32
N ILE A 89 -8.71 6.04 -21.17
CA ILE A 89 -8.67 6.65 -19.85
C ILE A 89 -7.23 6.50 -19.34
N ASN A 90 -6.67 7.56 -18.74
CA ASN A 90 -5.37 7.47 -18.09
C ASN A 90 -5.41 6.42 -16.97
N PRO A 91 -4.70 5.27 -17.09
CA PRO A 91 -4.74 4.20 -16.09
C PRO A 91 -4.07 4.56 -14.77
N PHE A 92 -3.32 5.67 -14.73
CA PHE A 92 -2.60 6.14 -13.56
C PHE A 92 -3.31 7.29 -12.84
N ASP A 93 -4.47 7.72 -13.34
CA ASP A 93 -5.32 8.69 -12.67
C ASP A 93 -6.13 7.98 -11.58
N LEU A 94 -5.79 8.25 -10.31
CA LEU A 94 -6.46 7.63 -9.17
C LEU A 94 -7.95 7.97 -9.05
N THR A 95 -8.42 9.03 -9.72
CA THR A 95 -9.84 9.41 -9.76
C THR A 95 -10.67 8.55 -10.71
N LYS A 96 -10.01 7.76 -11.54
CA LYS A 96 -10.64 6.92 -12.56
C LYS A 96 -10.63 5.46 -12.14
N VAL A 97 -11.67 4.76 -12.57
CA VAL A 97 -11.77 3.30 -12.43
C VAL A 97 -11.40 2.61 -13.74
N TRP A 98 -10.90 1.40 -13.65
CA TRP A 98 -10.79 0.52 -14.79
C TRP A 98 -12.12 -0.25 -14.91
N PRO A 99 -12.90 -0.04 -15.99
CA PRO A 99 -14.16 -0.76 -16.15
C PRO A 99 -13.96 -2.27 -16.15
N HIS A 100 -14.79 -2.99 -15.39
CA HIS A 100 -14.67 -4.45 -15.29
C HIS A 100 -14.96 -5.18 -16.62
N GLY A 101 -15.67 -4.53 -17.54
CA GLY A 101 -15.89 -5.06 -18.87
C GLY A 101 -14.64 -5.05 -19.75
N ASP A 102 -13.74 -4.07 -19.53
CA ASP A 102 -12.48 -3.94 -20.25
C ASP A 102 -11.36 -4.71 -19.54
N PHE A 103 -11.33 -4.64 -18.21
CA PHE A 103 -10.35 -5.33 -17.36
C PHE A 103 -11.09 -6.12 -16.26
N PRO A 104 -11.40 -7.39 -16.49
CA PRO A 104 -12.14 -8.22 -15.54
C PRO A 104 -11.39 -8.41 -14.22
N LEU A 105 -12.16 -8.53 -13.13
CA LEU A 105 -11.62 -8.92 -11.82
C LEU A 105 -11.14 -10.37 -11.86
N GLN A 106 -9.97 -10.62 -11.31
CA GLN A 106 -9.36 -11.94 -11.17
C GLN A 106 -9.25 -12.27 -9.68
N ASP A 107 -9.76 -13.41 -9.26
CA ASP A 107 -9.69 -13.87 -7.88
C ASP A 107 -8.27 -14.34 -7.55
N VAL A 108 -7.73 -13.83 -6.44
CA VAL A 108 -6.38 -14.18 -5.96
C VAL A 108 -6.47 -15.02 -4.68
N GLY A 109 -7.34 -14.65 -3.76
CA GLY A 109 -7.45 -15.32 -2.48
C GLY A 109 -8.42 -14.64 -1.53
N ILE A 110 -8.37 -15.03 -0.27
CA ILE A 110 -9.22 -14.49 0.79
C ILE A 110 -8.34 -13.84 1.87
N LEU A 111 -8.65 -12.59 2.20
CA LEU A 111 -8.15 -11.94 3.40
C LEU A 111 -9.14 -12.24 4.54
N GLU A 112 -8.66 -12.85 5.62
CA GLU A 112 -9.40 -13.10 6.83
C GLU A 112 -8.75 -12.39 8.02
N LEU A 113 -9.56 -11.69 8.84
CA LEU A 113 -9.09 -11.09 10.08
C LEU A 113 -9.53 -12.01 11.24
N ASN A 114 -8.58 -12.73 11.82
CA ASN A 114 -8.85 -13.80 12.78
C ASN A 114 -8.15 -13.64 14.13
N ARG A 115 -7.52 -12.50 14.37
CA ARG A 115 -6.86 -12.19 15.64
C ARG A 115 -6.89 -10.69 15.92
N ASN A 116 -7.26 -10.32 17.12
CA ASN A 116 -7.11 -8.97 17.62
C ASN A 116 -5.69 -8.71 18.14
N PRO A 117 -5.21 -7.47 18.18
CA PRO A 117 -3.98 -7.12 18.89
C PRO A 117 -4.16 -7.32 20.40
N GLU A 118 -3.09 -7.77 21.07
CA GLU A 118 -3.08 -7.89 22.54
C GLU A 118 -2.74 -6.57 23.22
N ASN A 119 -1.81 -5.83 22.61
CA ASN A 119 -1.39 -4.52 23.09
C ASN A 119 -1.55 -3.49 21.96
N PHE A 120 -2.55 -2.65 22.08
CA PHE A 120 -2.89 -1.65 21.06
C PHE A 120 -1.73 -0.70 20.76
N TYR A 121 -1.00 -0.25 21.79
CA TYR A 121 0.14 0.65 21.58
C TYR A 121 1.26 -0.04 20.77
N ALA A 122 1.66 -1.21 21.21
CA ALA A 122 2.79 -1.93 20.62
C ALA A 122 2.49 -2.45 19.21
N GLU A 123 1.26 -2.89 18.95
CA GLU A 123 0.90 -3.59 17.72
C GLU A 123 0.13 -2.72 16.72
N VAL A 124 -0.46 -1.61 17.15
CA VAL A 124 -1.29 -0.74 16.29
C VAL A 124 -0.75 0.68 16.23
N GLU A 125 -0.60 1.38 17.37
CA GLU A 125 -0.16 2.78 17.34
C GLU A 125 1.26 2.96 16.82
N GLN A 126 2.16 2.02 17.09
CA GLN A 126 3.53 2.05 16.57
C GLN A 126 3.66 1.50 15.15
N ALA A 127 2.61 0.95 14.57
CA ALA A 127 2.65 0.48 13.20
C ALA A 127 2.86 1.67 12.23
N ALA A 128 3.80 1.50 11.31
CA ALA A 128 4.23 2.53 10.37
C ALA A 128 3.95 2.09 8.92
N PHE A 129 2.70 2.19 8.49
CA PHE A 129 2.36 1.91 7.10
C PHE A 129 2.97 2.95 6.17
N ASN A 130 3.53 2.46 5.07
CA ASN A 130 4.08 3.30 4.02
C ASN A 130 3.86 2.60 2.67
N PRO A 131 3.28 3.26 1.66
CA PRO A 131 3.13 2.69 0.33
C PRO A 131 4.46 2.35 -0.35
N LEU A 132 5.58 2.88 0.16
CA LEU A 132 6.93 2.52 -0.27
C LEU A 132 7.33 1.09 0.14
N ASN A 133 6.71 0.51 1.18
CA ASN A 133 7.03 -0.82 1.69
C ASN A 133 6.40 -1.89 0.78
N ILE A 134 7.07 -2.17 -0.32
CA ILE A 134 6.71 -3.20 -1.29
C ILE A 134 7.60 -4.43 -1.10
N VAL A 135 7.22 -5.50 -1.78
CA VAL A 135 8.01 -6.75 -1.85
C VAL A 135 8.47 -6.99 -3.28
N ASP A 136 9.44 -7.87 -3.45
CA ASP A 136 9.95 -8.26 -4.77
C ASP A 136 8.81 -8.72 -5.69
N GLY A 137 8.86 -8.29 -6.93
CA GLY A 137 7.81 -8.51 -7.92
C GLY A 137 6.70 -7.47 -7.92
N ILE A 138 6.68 -6.55 -6.96
CA ILE A 138 5.76 -5.40 -6.94
C ILE A 138 6.56 -4.12 -7.12
N GLY A 139 6.15 -3.30 -8.07
CA GLY A 139 6.72 -1.99 -8.36
C GLY A 139 5.69 -0.88 -8.33
N PHE A 140 6.16 0.33 -8.48
CA PHE A 140 5.34 1.53 -8.51
C PHE A 140 4.79 1.81 -9.90
N SER A 141 4.04 2.88 -10.00
CA SER A 141 3.51 3.41 -11.26
C SER A 141 3.77 4.92 -11.36
N PRO A 142 3.53 5.52 -12.55
CA PRO A 142 3.62 6.97 -12.73
C PRO A 142 2.51 7.78 -12.07
N ASP A 143 1.58 7.16 -11.37
CA ASP A 143 0.56 7.87 -10.59
C ASP A 143 1.22 8.92 -9.70
N LYS A 144 0.99 10.19 -10.00
CA LYS A 144 1.64 11.32 -9.32
C LYS A 144 1.29 11.40 -7.83
N MET A 145 0.07 11.04 -7.46
CA MET A 145 -0.34 11.00 -6.07
C MET A 145 0.38 9.87 -5.33
N LEU A 146 0.51 8.69 -5.96
CA LEU A 146 1.31 7.60 -5.39
C LEU A 146 2.75 8.07 -5.17
N GLN A 147 3.38 8.67 -6.18
CA GLN A 147 4.75 9.18 -6.08
C GLN A 147 4.91 10.15 -4.90
N GLY A 148 3.99 11.08 -4.72
CA GLY A 148 3.98 12.00 -3.58
C GLY A 148 3.83 11.27 -2.23
N ARG A 149 3.00 10.24 -2.18
CA ARG A 149 2.79 9.43 -0.97
C ARG A 149 4.01 8.62 -0.55
N LEU A 150 4.88 8.20 -1.49
CA LEU A 150 6.12 7.51 -1.16
C LEU A 150 7.04 8.36 -0.25
N PHE A 151 7.04 9.68 -0.44
CA PHE A 151 7.80 10.60 0.40
C PHE A 151 7.08 10.96 1.70
N SER A 152 5.82 11.34 1.60
CA SER A 152 5.07 11.91 2.72
C SER A 152 4.88 10.94 3.88
N TYR A 153 4.61 9.67 3.59
CA TYR A 153 4.44 8.67 4.65
C TYR A 153 5.75 8.37 5.38
N GLY A 154 6.85 8.21 4.66
CA GLY A 154 8.16 7.99 5.27
C GLY A 154 8.59 9.15 6.16
N ASP A 155 8.35 10.38 5.74
CA ASP A 155 8.65 11.58 6.53
C ASP A 155 7.79 11.64 7.80
N ALA A 156 6.48 11.49 7.66
CA ALA A 156 5.55 11.50 8.79
C ALA A 156 5.87 10.42 9.83
N GLN A 157 6.21 9.21 9.40
CA GLN A 157 6.54 8.11 10.29
C GLN A 157 7.86 8.33 11.03
N ARG A 158 8.87 8.87 10.36
CA ARG A 158 10.14 9.25 11.02
C ARG A 158 9.93 10.33 12.08
N TYR A 159 9.06 11.30 11.80
CA TYR A 159 8.69 12.32 12.77
C TYR A 159 7.92 11.74 13.96
N ARG A 160 6.97 10.84 13.71
CA ARG A 160 6.12 10.24 14.73
C ARG A 160 6.85 9.22 15.60
N LEU A 161 7.69 8.37 15.01
CA LEU A 161 8.28 7.19 15.65
C LEU A 161 9.81 7.23 15.77
N GLY A 162 10.46 8.14 15.07
CA GLY A 162 11.93 8.22 15.00
C GLY A 162 12.53 7.51 13.80
N VAL A 163 13.81 7.80 13.53
CA VAL A 163 14.52 7.31 12.33
C VAL A 163 14.75 5.81 12.32
N ASN A 164 14.75 5.16 13.47
CA ASN A 164 14.91 3.71 13.60
C ASN A 164 13.57 2.97 13.76
N LEU A 165 12.50 3.48 13.16
CA LEU A 165 11.16 2.91 13.20
C LEU A 165 11.11 1.45 12.73
N ASP A 166 12.00 1.03 11.83
CA ASP A 166 12.08 -0.33 11.31
C ASP A 166 12.59 -1.34 12.33
N GLN A 167 13.05 -0.89 13.48
CA GLN A 167 13.48 -1.75 14.59
C GLN A 167 12.39 -2.00 15.62
N ILE A 168 11.30 -1.24 15.55
CA ILE A 168 10.13 -1.46 16.38
C ILE A 168 9.50 -2.80 15.98
N PRO A 169 9.19 -3.71 16.91
CA PRO A 169 8.79 -5.09 16.59
C PRO A 169 7.64 -5.20 15.58
N VAL A 170 6.66 -4.31 15.62
CA VAL A 170 5.51 -4.33 14.69
C VAL A 170 5.90 -3.97 13.26
N ASN A 171 6.96 -3.18 13.08
CA ASN A 171 7.44 -2.72 11.77
C ASN A 171 8.61 -3.57 11.25
N ARG A 172 9.27 -4.27 12.15
CA ARG A 172 10.50 -5.01 11.85
C ARG A 172 10.21 -6.16 10.88
N PRO A 173 10.98 -6.28 9.78
CA PRO A 173 10.93 -7.45 8.92
C PRO A 173 11.28 -8.72 9.68
N ARG A 174 10.65 -9.84 9.35
CA ARG A 174 10.98 -11.14 9.94
C ARG A 174 12.26 -11.76 9.37
N VAL A 175 12.63 -11.35 8.18
CA VAL A 175 13.87 -11.73 7.51
C VAL A 175 14.90 -10.63 7.69
N ALA A 176 16.18 -10.97 7.58
CA ALA A 176 17.24 -9.96 7.61
C ALA A 176 17.09 -9.04 6.40
N VAL A 177 16.94 -7.75 6.67
CA VAL A 177 16.91 -6.71 5.64
C VAL A 177 18.13 -5.83 5.81
N HIS A 178 18.90 -5.68 4.76
CA HIS A 178 19.98 -4.74 4.72
C HIS A 178 19.43 -3.34 4.41
N SER A 179 19.40 -2.50 5.43
CA SER A 179 18.98 -1.11 5.32
C SER A 179 20.18 -0.18 5.26
N TYR A 180 20.07 0.89 4.50
CA TYR A 180 21.05 1.98 4.50
C TYR A 180 21.00 2.81 5.79
N HIS A 181 20.01 2.60 6.65
CA HIS A 181 19.90 3.24 7.96
C HIS A 181 20.83 2.56 8.96
N ARG A 182 22.09 2.95 8.94
CA ARG A 182 23.11 2.37 9.82
C ARG A 182 23.12 2.96 11.21
N ASP A 183 22.93 4.24 11.30
CA ASP A 183 23.05 5.03 12.53
C ASP A 183 21.78 5.86 12.78
N GLY A 184 21.75 6.65 13.82
CA GLY A 184 20.66 7.55 14.17
C GLY A 184 20.12 7.32 15.58
N ALA A 185 19.24 8.21 16.02
CA ALA A 185 18.69 8.16 17.35
C ALA A 185 18.04 6.83 17.68
N MET A 186 18.26 6.36 18.90
CA MET A 186 17.71 5.09 19.43
C MET A 186 18.13 3.83 18.66
N ARG A 187 19.26 3.85 18.00
CA ARG A 187 19.84 2.65 17.42
C ARG A 187 20.27 1.69 18.52
N VAL A 188 19.81 0.43 18.51
CA VAL A 188 20.03 -0.55 19.60
C VAL A 188 20.50 -1.92 19.09
N ASP A 189 20.68 -2.10 17.80
CA ASP A 189 20.87 -3.39 17.15
C ASP A 189 22.35 -3.72 16.85
N GLY A 190 23.30 -2.89 17.29
CA GLY A 190 24.72 -3.22 17.25
C GLY A 190 25.65 -2.13 16.72
N ASN A 191 26.91 -2.49 16.57
CA ASN A 191 27.96 -1.66 15.99
C ASN A 191 28.32 -2.18 14.59
N PHE A 192 28.08 -1.39 13.57
CA PHE A 192 28.29 -1.74 12.16
C PHE A 192 29.59 -1.15 11.57
N GLY A 193 30.47 -0.68 12.43
CA GLY A 193 31.73 -0.08 12.01
C GLY A 193 31.60 1.35 11.47
N ALA A 194 32.66 1.80 10.79
CA ALA A 194 32.79 3.19 10.34
C ALA A 194 32.78 3.34 8.80
N THR A 195 32.26 2.36 8.06
CA THR A 195 32.20 2.44 6.60
C THR A 195 31.05 3.33 6.16
N VAL A 196 31.09 3.79 4.90
CA VAL A 196 29.97 4.52 4.29
C VAL A 196 28.74 3.61 4.14
N SER A 197 27.54 4.20 4.25
CA SER A 197 26.25 3.49 4.18
C SER A 197 25.40 3.89 2.96
N TYR A 198 26.00 4.45 1.95
CA TYR A 198 25.31 4.86 0.73
C TYR A 198 25.86 4.14 -0.50
N THR A 199 25.04 4.01 -1.51
CA THR A 199 25.41 3.44 -2.81
C THR A 199 24.97 4.40 -3.94
N PRO A 200 25.70 4.49 -5.06
CA PRO A 200 27.01 3.87 -5.28
C PRO A 200 28.11 4.54 -4.47
N ASN A 201 29.16 3.78 -4.13
CA ASN A 201 30.35 4.30 -3.47
C ASN A 201 31.64 3.60 -3.98
N SER A 202 32.79 4.21 -3.74
CA SER A 202 34.07 3.68 -4.19
C SER A 202 34.65 2.58 -3.31
N TYR A 203 34.02 2.27 -2.19
CA TYR A 203 34.52 1.26 -1.23
C TYR A 203 33.98 -0.14 -1.52
N GLY A 204 32.95 -0.27 -2.36
CA GLY A 204 32.37 -1.55 -2.75
C GLY A 204 31.69 -2.33 -1.63
N VAL A 205 31.35 -1.69 -0.50
CA VAL A 205 30.77 -2.35 0.67
C VAL A 205 29.26 -2.49 0.61
N TRP A 206 28.59 -1.69 -0.20
CA TRP A 206 27.15 -1.74 -0.44
C TRP A 206 26.87 -1.71 -1.92
N SER A 207 26.01 -2.57 -2.38
CA SER A 207 25.57 -2.62 -3.78
C SER A 207 24.13 -3.06 -3.86
N ASP A 208 23.42 -2.57 -4.89
CA ASP A 208 22.09 -3.05 -5.19
C ASP A 208 22.16 -4.51 -5.67
N SER A 209 21.13 -5.29 -5.35
CA SER A 209 21.01 -6.62 -5.91
C SER A 209 20.59 -6.53 -7.39
N PRO A 210 21.43 -6.97 -8.33
CA PRO A 210 21.08 -6.92 -9.74
C PRO A 210 19.91 -7.85 -10.11
N GLU A 211 19.63 -8.83 -9.26
CA GLU A 211 18.59 -9.83 -9.46
C GLU A 211 17.19 -9.28 -9.13
N LEU A 212 17.12 -8.24 -8.32
CA LEU A 212 15.87 -7.67 -7.80
C LEU A 212 15.57 -6.28 -8.39
N LYS A 213 16.15 -5.94 -9.52
CA LYS A 213 15.90 -4.64 -10.15
C LYS A 213 14.51 -4.57 -10.73
N GLU A 214 13.76 -3.60 -10.27
CA GLU A 214 12.53 -3.18 -10.94
C GLU A 214 12.87 -2.64 -12.35
N PRO A 215 12.09 -3.00 -13.39
CA PRO A 215 12.26 -2.42 -14.71
C PRO A 215 12.04 -0.89 -14.66
N PRO A 216 12.79 -0.11 -15.45
CA PRO A 216 12.60 1.33 -15.51
C PRO A 216 11.14 1.68 -15.84
N LEU A 217 10.61 2.72 -15.21
CA LEU A 217 9.31 3.27 -15.61
C LEU A 217 9.42 3.83 -17.04
N PRO A 218 8.52 3.47 -17.95
CA PRO A 218 8.51 4.04 -19.29
C PRO A 218 8.15 5.52 -19.21
N LEU A 219 9.09 6.38 -19.52
CA LEU A 219 8.89 7.82 -19.62
C LEU A 219 8.73 8.19 -21.09
N HIS A 220 7.63 8.82 -21.44
CA HIS A 220 7.34 9.31 -22.77
C HIS A 220 7.39 10.84 -22.74
N GLY A 221 8.34 11.41 -23.48
CA GLY A 221 8.54 12.86 -23.52
C GLY A 221 9.19 13.42 -22.25
N PRO A 222 9.14 14.73 -22.01
CA PRO A 222 9.62 15.36 -20.79
C PRO A 222 8.95 14.77 -19.55
N VAL A 223 9.71 14.61 -18.47
CA VAL A 223 9.23 13.98 -17.23
C VAL A 223 8.05 14.74 -16.61
N ASP A 224 8.03 16.05 -16.74
CA ASP A 224 6.94 16.94 -16.30
C ASP A 224 5.68 16.79 -17.15
N ASN A 225 5.80 16.30 -18.37
CA ASN A 225 4.66 16.03 -19.26
C ASN A 225 4.27 14.55 -19.28
N TYR A 226 4.66 13.81 -18.32
CA TYR A 226 4.50 12.33 -18.32
C TYR A 226 3.04 11.95 -18.48
N ASP A 227 2.12 12.46 -18.52
CA ASP A 227 0.75 12.11 -18.90
C ASP A 227 -0.16 13.35 -18.82
N GLU A 228 -0.10 14.14 -19.88
CA GLU A 228 -0.94 15.34 -20.00
C GLU A 228 -2.43 15.03 -19.84
N ARG A 229 -2.86 13.81 -20.17
CA ARG A 229 -4.26 13.38 -19.96
C ARG A 229 -4.71 13.46 -18.51
N ALA A 230 -3.78 13.40 -17.55
CA ALA A 230 -4.11 13.59 -16.15
C ALA A 230 -4.56 15.01 -15.82
N TYR A 231 -4.11 16.00 -16.60
CA TYR A 231 -4.47 17.41 -16.41
C TYR A 231 -5.74 17.82 -17.13
N ASP A 232 -6.02 17.20 -18.26
CA ASP A 232 -7.25 17.47 -19.03
C ASP A 232 -8.52 17.13 -18.25
N CYS A 233 -8.40 16.23 -17.25
CA CYS A 233 -9.53 15.87 -16.39
C CYS A 233 -9.80 16.85 -15.24
N LEU A 234 -8.90 17.80 -14.99
CA LEU A 234 -9.04 18.80 -13.91
C LEU A 234 -9.62 20.14 -14.41
N LEU A 235 -9.87 20.27 -15.70
CA LEU A 235 -10.37 21.50 -16.32
C LEU A 235 -11.85 21.44 -16.72
N TYR A 236 -12.58 20.39 -16.30
CA TYR A 236 -14.02 20.27 -16.57
C TYR A 236 -14.82 19.93 -15.32
#